data_80f87f0933b1770b6d2df40fc060fff9
#
_entry.id   80f87f0933b1770b6d2df40fc060fff9
#
_cell.length_a   1.000
_cell.length_b   1.000
_cell.length_c   1.000
_cell.angle_alpha   90.00
_cell.angle_beta   90.00
_cell.angle_gamma   90.00
#
_symmetry.space_group_name_H-M   'P 1'
#
loop_
_entity.id
_entity.type
_entity.pdbx_description
1 polymer ?
#
loop_
_entity_poly.entity_id
_entity_poly.type
_entity_poly.pdbx_seq_one_letter_code
_entity_poly.pdbx_strand_id
1 'polypeptide(L)'
;MPYLMALTFALPAQGEVFLFEAPSGTAAREFTIYSTLDEELAAPMVQAFQSKYPDVAVRYEDLLTGAIRDRVRAETDTTGATADFVFSSGMDLQMSLANDGYALAVRPEAARDWPDWAQWQDRAYALTFEPAVLVYHRPSFPEGPPQSRLALMDWLKAQPVGAGGAVGTYDIRRSALGYLFLARDEERFADIWTLVAAMASAGLEVFPTSQDIIDRVADGRLKLGYNILGSYAADQARQRPEIGLVLLKDFTVVVSRVALVPRAARNPDLGEAFLAFLMSREGQEILARKLRLPAVSLEVSDANSARMMQAVLGAQLQPVGVSPGLLVYLDQAKRRRLLARWDQALGAQ
;
A
#
# COMPACT_ATOMS: atom_id res chain seq x y z
N MET A 1 -52.17 -7.87 7.27
CA MET A 1 -51.20 -7.84 6.15
C MET A 1 -49.77 -7.89 6.74
N PRO A 2 -49.00 -8.97 6.54
CA PRO A 2 -47.64 -9.03 7.03
C PRO A 2 -46.72 -8.30 6.06
N TYR A 3 -45.92 -7.37 6.55
CA TYR A 3 -44.81 -6.70 5.82
C TYR A 3 -43.69 -7.71 5.58
N LEU A 4 -43.46 -8.04 4.33
CA LEU A 4 -42.32 -8.83 3.90
C LEU A 4 -41.09 -7.87 3.91
N MET A 5 -40.20 -8.03 4.89
CA MET A 5 -38.91 -7.32 4.97
C MET A 5 -37.98 -7.99 3.97
N ALA A 6 -37.74 -7.36 2.83
CA ALA A 6 -36.74 -7.81 1.86
C ALA A 6 -35.33 -7.58 2.46
N LEU A 7 -34.64 -8.64 2.86
CA LEU A 7 -33.22 -8.63 3.14
C LEU A 7 -32.48 -8.46 1.81
N THR A 8 -32.06 -7.25 1.54
CA THR A 8 -31.07 -6.99 0.50
C THR A 8 -29.70 -7.51 0.98
N PHE A 9 -29.31 -8.68 0.51
CA PHE A 9 -27.93 -9.12 0.58
C PHE A 9 -27.12 -8.17 -0.30
N ALA A 10 -26.29 -7.32 0.33
CA ALA A 10 -25.24 -6.61 -0.39
C ALA A 10 -24.29 -7.68 -0.95
N LEU A 11 -24.25 -7.80 -2.27
CA LEU A 11 -23.23 -8.60 -2.96
C LEU A 11 -21.86 -8.02 -2.55
N PRO A 12 -20.86 -8.85 -2.23
CA PRO A 12 -19.51 -8.37 -2.02
C PRO A 12 -19.08 -7.60 -3.29
N ALA A 13 -18.42 -6.46 -3.10
CA ALA A 13 -17.87 -5.67 -4.19
C ALA A 13 -17.00 -6.62 -5.05
N GLN A 14 -17.50 -6.98 -6.23
CA GLN A 14 -16.73 -7.78 -7.18
C GLN A 14 -15.62 -6.89 -7.68
N GLY A 15 -14.37 -7.34 -7.53
CA GLY A 15 -13.22 -6.66 -8.11
C GLY A 15 -13.35 -6.59 -9.63
N GLU A 16 -12.70 -5.61 -10.23
CA GLU A 16 -12.64 -5.49 -11.69
C GLU A 16 -11.72 -6.57 -12.27
N VAL A 17 -12.13 -7.16 -13.39
CA VAL A 17 -11.41 -8.25 -14.07
C VAL A 17 -10.94 -7.77 -15.43
N PHE A 18 -9.63 -7.87 -15.67
CA PHE A 18 -8.99 -7.50 -16.92
C PHE A 18 -8.31 -8.71 -17.54
N LEU A 19 -8.45 -8.87 -18.86
CA LEU A 19 -7.86 -9.97 -19.61
C LEU A 19 -6.80 -9.44 -20.56
N PHE A 20 -5.57 -9.91 -20.38
CA PHE A 20 -4.46 -9.67 -21.29
C PHE A 20 -4.30 -10.92 -22.17
N GLU A 21 -4.68 -10.80 -23.42
CA GLU A 21 -4.57 -11.89 -24.39
C GLU A 21 -3.11 -12.33 -24.56
N ALA A 22 -2.91 -13.60 -24.92
CA ALA A 22 -1.57 -14.12 -25.21
C ALA A 22 -0.98 -13.43 -26.46
N PRO A 23 0.23 -12.84 -26.38
CA PRO A 23 0.85 -12.16 -27.53
C PRO A 23 1.00 -13.01 -28.78
N SER A 24 1.11 -14.33 -28.64
CA SER A 24 1.16 -15.27 -29.77
C SER A 24 -0.17 -15.43 -30.53
N GLY A 25 -1.26 -14.85 -30.03
CA GLY A 25 -2.61 -14.99 -30.55
C GLY A 25 -3.32 -16.29 -30.16
N THR A 26 -2.64 -17.22 -29.47
CA THR A 26 -3.23 -18.45 -28.94
C THR A 26 -2.69 -18.74 -27.56
N ALA A 27 -3.57 -18.68 -26.56
CA ALA A 27 -3.20 -18.97 -25.19
C ALA A 27 -3.05 -20.49 -24.97
N ALA A 28 -1.85 -20.94 -24.61
CA ALA A 28 -1.62 -22.30 -24.14
C ALA A 28 -1.97 -22.44 -22.66
N ARG A 29 -1.83 -21.34 -21.87
CA ARG A 29 -2.10 -21.30 -20.43
C ARG A 29 -2.71 -19.94 -20.04
N GLU A 30 -3.50 -19.94 -18.96
CA GLU A 30 -4.00 -18.72 -18.31
C GLU A 30 -3.31 -18.56 -16.95
N PHE A 31 -2.76 -17.38 -16.70
CA PHE A 31 -2.11 -16.99 -15.45
C PHE A 31 -2.97 -15.98 -14.70
N THR A 32 -3.41 -16.31 -13.49
CA THR A 32 -4.32 -15.46 -12.71
C THR A 32 -3.58 -14.71 -11.61
N ILE A 33 -3.72 -13.38 -11.60
CA ILE A 33 -3.14 -12.47 -10.61
C ILE A 33 -4.25 -11.81 -9.80
N TYR A 34 -4.18 -11.85 -8.47
CA TYR A 34 -4.97 -11.01 -7.57
C TYR A 34 -4.11 -9.88 -7.04
N SER A 35 -4.54 -8.64 -7.22
CA SER A 35 -3.75 -7.48 -6.84
C SER A 35 -4.61 -6.33 -6.31
N THR A 36 -3.98 -5.42 -5.57
CA THR A 36 -4.55 -4.13 -5.15
C THR A 36 -3.95 -2.97 -5.94
N LEU A 37 -3.32 -3.24 -7.06
CA LEU A 37 -2.76 -2.22 -7.94
C LEU A 37 -3.70 -2.06 -9.14
N ASP A 38 -4.09 -0.82 -9.42
CA ASP A 38 -4.95 -0.48 -10.55
C ASP A 38 -4.38 -1.06 -11.85
N GLU A 39 -5.25 -1.58 -12.71
CA GLU A 39 -4.83 -2.27 -13.95
C GLU A 39 -3.94 -1.40 -14.84
N GLU A 40 -4.28 -0.13 -15.02
CA GLU A 40 -3.50 0.79 -15.86
C GLU A 40 -2.03 0.91 -15.38
N LEU A 41 -1.83 0.85 -14.06
CA LEU A 41 -0.48 0.83 -13.48
C LEU A 41 0.18 -0.54 -13.59
N ALA A 42 -0.60 -1.63 -13.53
CA ALA A 42 -0.09 -3.00 -13.57
C ALA A 42 0.25 -3.46 -15.00
N ALA A 43 -0.43 -2.94 -16.02
CA ALA A 43 -0.30 -3.38 -17.41
C ALA A 43 1.17 -3.47 -17.90
N PRO A 44 2.07 -2.50 -17.63
CA PRO A 44 3.46 -2.61 -18.08
C PRO A 44 4.23 -3.82 -17.53
N MET A 45 3.96 -4.25 -16.27
CA MET A 45 4.64 -5.43 -15.71
C MET A 45 4.06 -6.73 -16.30
N VAL A 46 2.75 -6.78 -16.55
CA VAL A 46 2.09 -7.92 -17.18
C VAL A 46 2.60 -8.10 -18.62
N GLN A 47 2.60 -7.02 -19.42
CA GLN A 47 3.07 -7.05 -20.81
C GLN A 47 4.55 -7.42 -20.92
N ALA A 48 5.41 -6.92 -20.01
CA ALA A 48 6.82 -7.27 -19.98
C ALA A 48 7.02 -8.76 -19.63
N PHE A 49 6.22 -9.33 -18.74
CA PHE A 49 6.22 -10.76 -18.46
C PHE A 49 5.76 -11.56 -19.68
N GLN A 50 4.64 -11.18 -20.31
CA GLN A 50 4.12 -11.84 -21.51
C GLN A 50 5.10 -11.78 -22.70
N SER A 51 5.97 -10.77 -22.78
CA SER A 51 7.02 -10.76 -23.82
C SER A 51 8.01 -11.93 -23.69
N LYS A 52 8.17 -12.49 -22.48
CA LYS A 52 8.99 -13.68 -22.20
C LYS A 52 8.17 -14.98 -22.27
N TYR A 53 6.87 -14.88 -22.09
CA TYR A 53 5.92 -15.99 -22.10
C TYR A 53 4.77 -15.69 -23.07
N PRO A 54 5.03 -15.65 -24.40
CA PRO A 54 4.08 -15.12 -25.38
C PRO A 54 2.82 -15.98 -25.57
N ASP A 55 2.81 -17.20 -25.09
CA ASP A 55 1.68 -18.15 -25.11
C ASP A 55 0.86 -18.14 -23.81
N VAL A 56 1.15 -17.21 -22.89
CA VAL A 56 0.41 -17.07 -21.62
C VAL A 56 -0.56 -15.89 -21.71
N ALA A 57 -1.85 -16.16 -21.57
CA ALA A 57 -2.86 -15.14 -21.28
C ALA A 57 -2.84 -14.81 -19.79
N VAL A 58 -3.07 -13.54 -19.41
CA VAL A 58 -3.11 -13.13 -18.01
C VAL A 58 -4.50 -12.62 -17.64
N ARG A 59 -5.09 -13.25 -16.63
CA ARG A 59 -6.28 -12.78 -15.95
C ARG A 59 -5.87 -11.97 -14.73
N TYR A 60 -6.04 -10.67 -14.80
CA TYR A 60 -5.72 -9.74 -13.71
C TYR A 60 -6.99 -9.31 -13.00
N GLU A 61 -7.04 -9.43 -11.69
CA GLU A 61 -8.17 -9.01 -10.89
C GLU A 61 -7.73 -7.96 -9.86
N ASP A 62 -8.28 -6.75 -10.03
CA ASP A 62 -8.10 -5.65 -9.08
C ASP A 62 -9.10 -5.83 -7.92
N LEU A 63 -8.58 -6.04 -6.73
CA LEU A 63 -9.33 -6.43 -5.54
C LEU A 63 -8.91 -5.58 -4.33
N LEU A 64 -9.82 -5.38 -3.40
CA LEU A 64 -9.49 -4.80 -2.10
C LEU A 64 -8.61 -5.75 -1.27
N THR A 65 -7.74 -5.20 -0.41
CA THR A 65 -6.79 -5.97 0.41
C THR A 65 -7.45 -7.10 1.21
N GLY A 66 -8.59 -6.82 1.86
CA GLY A 66 -9.35 -7.82 2.61
C GLY A 66 -9.97 -8.89 1.73
N ALA A 67 -10.49 -8.49 0.56
CA ALA A 67 -11.11 -9.41 -0.40
C ALA A 67 -10.09 -10.42 -0.94
N ILE A 68 -8.86 -10.00 -1.21
CA ILE A 68 -7.76 -10.90 -1.64
C ILE A 68 -7.54 -12.00 -0.61
N ARG A 69 -7.33 -11.63 0.67
CA ARG A 69 -7.09 -12.59 1.74
C ARG A 69 -8.24 -13.58 1.88
N ASP A 70 -9.45 -13.06 1.98
CA ASP A 70 -10.64 -13.88 2.24
C ASP A 70 -10.92 -14.81 1.07
N ARG A 71 -10.71 -14.34 -0.16
CA ARG A 71 -10.89 -15.13 -1.38
C ARG A 71 -9.85 -16.24 -1.53
N VAL A 72 -8.56 -15.92 -1.35
CA VAL A 72 -7.49 -16.95 -1.38
C VAL A 72 -7.76 -18.05 -0.38
N ARG A 73 -8.17 -17.72 0.86
CA ARG A 73 -8.52 -18.71 1.88
C ARG A 73 -9.74 -19.54 1.46
N ALA A 74 -10.84 -18.87 1.13
CA ALA A 74 -12.09 -19.55 0.78
C ALA A 74 -11.89 -20.50 -0.43
N GLU A 75 -11.26 -20.03 -1.50
CA GLU A 75 -11.00 -20.83 -2.69
C GLU A 75 -10.04 -21.98 -2.42
N THR A 76 -8.95 -21.75 -1.67
CA THR A 76 -8.03 -22.82 -1.29
C THR A 76 -8.73 -23.90 -0.48
N ASP A 77 -9.56 -23.52 0.50
CA ASP A 77 -10.18 -24.46 1.43
C ASP A 77 -11.39 -25.18 0.83
N THR A 78 -12.08 -24.58 -0.15
CA THR A 78 -13.31 -25.15 -0.73
C THR A 78 -13.09 -25.85 -2.06
N THR A 79 -12.24 -25.29 -2.95
CA THR A 79 -12.02 -25.80 -4.30
C THR A 79 -10.63 -26.42 -4.52
N GLY A 80 -9.68 -26.14 -3.63
CA GLY A 80 -8.28 -26.52 -3.79
C GLY A 80 -7.55 -25.78 -4.90
N ALA A 81 -8.13 -24.69 -5.45
CA ALA A 81 -7.52 -23.89 -6.51
C ALA A 81 -7.89 -22.41 -6.34
N THR A 82 -6.90 -21.52 -6.50
CA THR A 82 -7.06 -20.05 -6.42
C THR A 82 -6.18 -19.38 -7.48
N ALA A 83 -5.92 -18.07 -7.35
CA ALA A 83 -4.97 -17.34 -8.20
C ALA A 83 -3.55 -17.96 -8.16
N ASP A 84 -2.78 -17.67 -9.18
CA ASP A 84 -1.40 -18.15 -9.32
C ASP A 84 -0.39 -17.21 -8.65
N PHE A 85 -0.77 -15.95 -8.48
CA PHE A 85 0.05 -14.92 -7.85
C PHE A 85 -0.81 -13.90 -7.11
N VAL A 86 -0.30 -13.42 -5.98
CA VAL A 86 -0.95 -12.36 -5.19
C VAL A 86 0.03 -11.23 -4.94
N PHE A 87 -0.40 -9.98 -5.17
CA PHE A 87 0.41 -8.78 -4.99
C PHE A 87 -0.41 -7.66 -4.35
N SER A 88 -0.14 -7.36 -3.08
CA SER A 88 -1.01 -6.46 -2.30
C SER A 88 -0.25 -5.56 -1.34
N SER A 89 -0.77 -4.34 -1.15
CA SER A 89 -0.31 -3.38 -0.14
C SER A 89 -0.76 -3.69 1.29
N GLY A 90 -1.67 -4.65 1.49
CA GLY A 90 -2.10 -5.11 2.81
C GLY A 90 -1.07 -6.04 3.44
N MET A 91 0.06 -5.49 3.92
CA MET A 91 1.20 -6.27 4.42
C MET A 91 0.83 -7.27 5.52
N ASP A 92 -0.02 -6.87 6.47
CA ASP A 92 -0.51 -7.68 7.59
C ASP A 92 -1.39 -8.84 7.10
N LEU A 93 -2.25 -8.58 6.12
CA LEU A 93 -3.13 -9.58 5.51
C LEU A 93 -2.34 -10.59 4.67
N GLN A 94 -1.35 -10.13 3.89
CA GLN A 94 -0.44 -11.00 3.16
C GLN A 94 0.40 -11.85 4.10
N MET A 95 0.88 -11.25 5.20
CA MET A 95 1.61 -11.99 6.21
C MET A 95 0.73 -13.05 6.88
N SER A 96 -0.57 -12.77 7.10
CA SER A 96 -1.48 -13.78 7.63
C SER A 96 -1.66 -14.97 6.68
N LEU A 97 -1.77 -14.73 5.37
CA LEU A 97 -1.82 -15.81 4.38
C LEU A 97 -0.55 -16.67 4.42
N ALA A 98 0.63 -16.04 4.45
CA ALA A 98 1.89 -16.75 4.51
C ALA A 98 2.06 -17.54 5.81
N ASN A 99 1.75 -16.91 6.98
CA ASN A 99 1.86 -17.53 8.30
C ASN A 99 0.88 -18.70 8.50
N ASP A 100 -0.34 -18.56 7.99
CA ASP A 100 -1.39 -19.59 8.11
C ASP A 100 -1.23 -20.72 7.08
N GLY A 101 -0.14 -20.71 6.30
CA GLY A 101 0.21 -21.76 5.36
C GLY A 101 -0.52 -21.71 4.03
N TYR A 102 -1.06 -20.57 3.62
CA TYR A 102 -1.69 -20.40 2.30
C TYR A 102 -0.70 -20.02 1.19
N ALA A 103 0.59 -19.84 1.50
CA ALA A 103 1.64 -19.56 0.52
C ALA A 103 2.60 -20.74 0.35
N LEU A 104 3.03 -21.00 -0.88
CA LEU A 104 4.14 -21.89 -1.20
C LEU A 104 5.46 -21.27 -0.73
N ALA A 105 6.42 -22.12 -0.37
CA ALA A 105 7.80 -21.71 -0.22
C ALA A 105 8.45 -21.72 -1.61
N VAL A 106 8.78 -20.53 -2.11
CA VAL A 106 9.40 -20.31 -3.42
C VAL A 106 10.64 -19.47 -3.22
N ARG A 107 11.79 -19.90 -3.70
CA ARG A 107 13.07 -19.21 -3.52
C ARG A 107 13.71 -18.86 -4.85
N PRO A 108 13.33 -17.72 -5.50
CA PRO A 108 14.02 -17.23 -6.68
C PRO A 108 15.50 -16.97 -6.41
N GLU A 109 16.33 -16.99 -7.43
CA GLU A 109 17.77 -16.74 -7.28
C GLU A 109 18.05 -15.36 -6.65
N ALA A 110 17.31 -14.34 -7.04
CA ALA A 110 17.40 -12.99 -6.48
C ALA A 110 17.09 -12.91 -4.97
N ALA A 111 16.43 -13.91 -4.38
CA ALA A 111 16.12 -13.95 -2.96
C ALA A 111 17.38 -14.09 -2.07
N ARG A 112 18.52 -14.49 -2.62
CA ARG A 112 19.79 -14.59 -1.88
C ARG A 112 20.30 -13.23 -1.41
N ASP A 113 20.13 -12.21 -2.26
CA ASP A 113 20.59 -10.84 -2.02
C ASP A 113 19.45 -9.89 -1.66
N TRP A 114 18.23 -10.44 -1.46
CA TRP A 114 17.07 -9.67 -1.06
C TRP A 114 17.17 -9.25 0.41
N PRO A 115 16.82 -8.01 0.78
CA PRO A 115 16.95 -7.55 2.16
C PRO A 115 16.18 -8.44 3.15
N ASP A 116 16.77 -8.75 4.30
CA ASP A 116 16.15 -9.61 5.33
C ASP A 116 14.79 -9.10 5.79
N TRP A 117 14.61 -7.78 5.89
CA TRP A 117 13.33 -7.19 6.27
C TRP A 117 12.24 -7.37 5.20
N ALA A 118 12.63 -7.63 3.95
CA ALA A 118 11.74 -7.68 2.78
C ALA A 118 11.34 -9.11 2.39
N GLN A 119 11.65 -10.12 3.20
CA GLN A 119 11.29 -11.51 2.92
C GLN A 119 10.99 -12.28 4.21
N TRP A 120 10.18 -13.31 4.10
CA TRP A 120 9.87 -14.21 5.20
C TRP A 120 9.70 -15.65 4.74
N GLN A 121 10.60 -16.54 5.22
CA GLN A 121 10.57 -18.00 5.05
C GLN A 121 10.32 -18.48 3.61
N ASP A 122 10.86 -17.78 2.62
CA ASP A 122 10.65 -18.04 1.20
C ASP A 122 9.16 -18.06 0.78
N ARG A 123 8.25 -17.45 1.57
CA ARG A 123 6.79 -17.47 1.38
C ARG A 123 6.17 -16.12 1.08
N ALA A 124 6.81 -15.05 1.50
CA ALA A 124 6.33 -13.69 1.29
C ALA A 124 7.49 -12.75 1.02
N TYR A 125 7.34 -11.88 0.01
CA TYR A 125 8.38 -10.98 -0.46
C TYR A 125 7.82 -9.57 -0.64
N ALA A 126 8.41 -8.58 0.03
CA ALA A 126 8.17 -7.17 -0.27
C ALA A 126 8.89 -6.83 -1.60
N LEU A 127 8.18 -6.25 -2.55
CA LEU A 127 8.72 -5.91 -3.87
C LEU A 127 8.82 -4.40 -4.11
N THR A 128 8.18 -3.57 -3.26
CA THR A 128 8.17 -2.11 -3.36
C THR A 128 8.67 -1.46 -2.07
N PHE A 129 9.06 -0.17 -2.17
CA PHE A 129 9.59 0.60 -1.05
C PHE A 129 8.85 1.95 -0.98
N GLU A 130 7.62 1.93 -0.46
CA GLU A 130 6.66 3.02 -0.55
C GLU A 130 6.61 3.84 0.75
N PRO A 131 7.21 5.04 0.79
CA PRO A 131 7.24 5.87 1.99
C PRO A 131 5.86 6.48 2.30
N ALA A 132 5.55 6.66 3.58
CA ALA A 132 4.51 7.57 4.01
C ALA A 132 5.02 9.00 3.89
N VAL A 133 4.32 9.84 3.12
CA VAL A 133 4.74 11.23 2.87
C VAL A 133 3.75 12.23 3.45
N LEU A 134 4.23 13.44 3.68
CA LEU A 134 3.40 14.62 3.79
C LEU A 134 3.19 15.18 2.38
N VAL A 135 1.94 15.26 1.93
CA VAL A 135 1.56 15.93 0.67
C VAL A 135 1.10 17.33 1.01
N TYR A 136 1.49 18.35 0.25
CA TYR A 136 1.10 19.71 0.54
C TYR A 136 0.78 20.53 -0.73
N HIS A 137 -0.10 21.50 -0.58
CA HIS A 137 -0.41 22.47 -1.62
C HIS A 137 0.67 23.57 -1.65
N ARG A 138 1.55 23.58 -2.65
CA ARG A 138 2.70 24.50 -2.73
C ARG A 138 2.34 25.97 -2.53
N PRO A 139 1.27 26.52 -3.16
CA PRO A 139 0.91 27.91 -2.95
C PRO A 139 0.56 28.28 -1.50
N SER A 140 0.15 27.29 -0.68
CA SER A 140 -0.17 27.50 0.74
C SER A 140 1.07 27.55 1.65
N PHE A 141 2.26 27.22 1.11
CA PHE A 141 3.51 27.16 1.86
C PHE A 141 4.66 27.87 1.13
N PRO A 142 4.59 29.21 1.01
CA PRO A 142 5.63 29.98 0.30
C PRO A 142 7.02 29.90 0.98
N GLU A 143 7.06 29.67 2.29
CA GLU A 143 8.31 29.49 3.07
C GLU A 143 8.68 28.01 3.24
N GLY A 144 7.92 27.09 2.65
CA GLY A 144 8.10 25.65 2.74
C GLY A 144 7.23 25.00 3.82
N PRO A 145 6.92 23.70 3.62
CA PRO A 145 6.08 22.92 4.53
C PRO A 145 6.84 22.43 5.76
N PRO A 146 6.12 21.98 6.83
CA PRO A 146 6.74 21.29 7.97
C PRO A 146 7.58 20.10 7.53
N GLN A 147 8.77 19.92 8.14
CA GLN A 147 9.72 18.87 7.79
C GLN A 147 9.79 17.74 8.83
N SER A 148 9.05 17.87 9.95
CA SER A 148 8.97 16.86 11.03
C SER A 148 7.59 16.90 11.66
N ARG A 149 7.24 15.87 12.45
CA ARG A 149 5.95 15.83 13.19
C ARG A 149 5.86 16.94 14.24
N LEU A 150 6.96 17.30 14.88
CA LEU A 150 6.97 18.44 15.81
C LEU A 150 6.69 19.76 15.09
N ALA A 151 7.38 20.03 13.96
CA ALA A 151 7.11 21.22 13.17
C ALA A 151 5.66 21.23 12.60
N LEU A 152 5.11 20.07 12.27
CA LEU A 152 3.71 19.93 11.87
C LEU A 152 2.75 20.28 13.01
N MET A 153 3.03 19.82 14.23
CA MET A 153 2.23 20.19 15.42
C MET A 153 2.23 21.69 15.68
N ASP A 154 3.38 22.34 15.58
CA ASP A 154 3.49 23.79 15.78
C ASP A 154 2.74 24.57 14.70
N TRP A 155 2.85 24.12 13.44
CA TRP A 155 2.09 24.71 12.34
C TRP A 155 0.57 24.54 12.53
N LEU A 156 0.11 23.35 12.98
CA LEU A 156 -1.31 23.07 13.25
C LEU A 156 -1.87 23.93 14.37
N LYS A 157 -1.11 24.14 15.46
CA LYS A 157 -1.52 25.01 16.58
C LYS A 157 -1.72 26.46 16.16
N ALA A 158 -1.05 26.90 15.09
CA ALA A 158 -1.20 28.24 14.54
C ALA A 158 -2.43 28.38 13.59
N GLN A 159 -3.11 27.28 13.24
CA GLN A 159 -4.31 27.35 12.41
C GLN A 159 -5.53 27.76 13.24
N PRO A 160 -6.52 28.44 12.63
CA PRO A 160 -7.78 28.73 13.30
C PRO A 160 -8.51 27.46 13.72
N VAL A 161 -9.04 27.43 14.92
CA VAL A 161 -9.78 26.27 15.45
C VAL A 161 -11.02 25.98 14.59
N GLY A 162 -11.15 24.74 14.14
CA GLY A 162 -12.32 24.26 13.41
C GLY A 162 -12.50 24.87 12.00
N ALA A 163 -11.50 25.58 11.48
CA ALA A 163 -11.64 26.25 10.17
C ALA A 163 -11.79 25.28 8.98
N GLY A 164 -11.40 23.99 9.16
CA GLY A 164 -11.35 23.03 8.06
C GLY A 164 -10.26 23.34 7.03
N GLY A 165 -10.03 22.42 6.11
CA GLY A 165 -9.08 22.61 5.00
C GLY A 165 -7.59 22.67 5.40
N ALA A 166 -7.25 22.59 6.68
CA ALA A 166 -5.85 22.62 7.11
C ALA A 166 -5.15 21.31 6.81
N VAL A 167 -5.73 20.18 7.20
CA VAL A 167 -5.10 18.85 7.10
C VAL A 167 -6.11 17.76 6.82
N GLY A 168 -5.72 16.82 5.93
CA GLY A 168 -6.43 15.58 5.68
C GLY A 168 -5.57 14.37 6.01
N THR A 169 -6.19 13.25 6.38
CA THR A 169 -5.55 11.95 6.54
C THR A 169 -6.52 10.82 6.25
N TYR A 170 -6.08 9.58 6.38
CA TYR A 170 -6.98 8.44 6.19
C TYR A 170 -8.01 8.29 7.33
N ASP A 171 -9.21 7.87 6.97
CA ASP A 171 -10.15 7.26 7.91
C ASP A 171 -9.62 5.88 8.32
N ILE A 172 -9.00 5.78 9.48
CA ILE A 172 -8.38 4.54 9.97
C ILE A 172 -9.37 3.39 10.25
N ARG A 173 -10.68 3.67 10.25
CA ARG A 173 -11.70 2.64 10.34
C ARG A 173 -11.93 1.93 9.01
N ARG A 174 -11.77 2.69 7.92
CA ARG A 174 -12.05 2.25 6.55
C ARG A 174 -10.79 1.90 5.76
N SER A 175 -9.66 2.57 6.06
CA SER A 175 -8.37 2.36 5.41
C SER A 175 -7.46 1.47 6.28
N ALA A 176 -7.18 0.25 5.83
CA ALA A 176 -6.20 -0.63 6.47
C ALA A 176 -4.78 -0.01 6.44
N LEU A 177 -4.44 0.68 5.35
CA LEU A 177 -3.17 1.38 5.20
C LEU A 177 -3.06 2.55 6.20
N GLY A 178 -4.10 3.37 6.32
CA GLY A 178 -4.15 4.47 7.30
C GLY A 178 -4.05 3.96 8.73
N TYR A 179 -4.71 2.84 9.04
CA TYR A 179 -4.58 2.17 10.33
C TYR A 179 -3.13 1.72 10.60
N LEU A 180 -2.48 1.10 9.62
CA LEU A 180 -1.09 0.65 9.74
C LEU A 180 -0.14 1.83 9.96
N PHE A 181 -0.27 2.91 9.21
CA PHE A 181 0.56 4.10 9.38
C PHE A 181 0.42 4.71 10.79
N LEU A 182 -0.81 4.90 11.27
CA LEU A 182 -1.03 5.43 12.62
C LEU A 182 -0.50 4.49 13.70
N ALA A 183 -0.67 3.18 13.55
CA ALA A 183 -0.15 2.20 14.49
C ALA A 183 1.39 2.21 14.54
N ARG A 184 2.05 2.41 13.40
CA ARG A 184 3.51 2.57 13.34
C ARG A 184 3.97 3.89 13.94
N ASP A 185 3.22 4.97 13.75
CA ASP A 185 3.49 6.25 14.41
C ASP A 185 3.35 6.12 15.94
N GLU A 186 2.31 5.43 16.44
CA GLU A 186 2.13 5.19 17.89
C GLU A 186 3.31 4.45 18.52
N GLU A 187 3.94 3.56 17.77
CA GLU A 187 5.12 2.80 18.24
C GLU A 187 6.40 3.65 18.30
N ARG A 188 6.46 4.78 17.57
CA ARG A 188 7.72 5.53 17.35
C ARG A 188 7.68 6.98 17.77
N PHE A 189 6.52 7.58 17.88
CA PHE A 189 6.35 8.98 18.22
C PHE A 189 5.47 9.11 19.45
N ALA A 190 6.11 9.42 20.61
CA ALA A 190 5.41 9.48 21.90
C ALA A 190 4.24 10.48 21.89
N ASP A 191 4.36 11.58 21.14
CA ASP A 191 3.37 12.65 21.06
C ASP A 191 2.34 12.48 19.95
N ILE A 192 2.21 11.26 19.37
CA ILE A 192 1.29 11.03 18.24
C ILE A 192 -0.15 11.46 18.55
N TRP A 193 -0.63 11.19 19.77
CA TRP A 193 -2.01 11.55 20.14
C TRP A 193 -2.18 13.05 20.36
N THR A 194 -1.12 13.75 20.77
CA THR A 194 -1.08 15.22 20.78
C THR A 194 -1.11 15.77 19.35
N LEU A 195 -0.42 15.15 18.41
CA LEU A 195 -0.48 15.50 16.99
C LEU A 195 -1.89 15.28 16.44
N VAL A 196 -2.52 14.13 16.70
CA VAL A 196 -3.90 13.84 16.27
C VAL A 196 -4.88 14.88 16.84
N ALA A 197 -4.77 15.22 18.12
CA ALA A 197 -5.60 16.25 18.73
C ALA A 197 -5.36 17.64 18.11
N ALA A 198 -4.11 18.00 17.77
CA ALA A 198 -3.81 19.23 17.06
C ALA A 198 -4.41 19.25 15.64
N MET A 199 -4.36 18.13 14.92
CA MET A 199 -5.05 18.00 13.63
C MET A 199 -6.57 18.19 13.79
N ALA A 200 -7.17 17.54 14.79
CA ALA A 200 -8.60 17.69 15.08
C ALA A 200 -8.99 19.14 15.37
N SER A 201 -8.21 19.82 16.21
CA SER A 201 -8.41 21.24 16.55
C SER A 201 -8.33 22.15 15.32
N ALA A 202 -7.45 21.82 14.36
CA ALA A 202 -7.31 22.55 13.09
C ALA A 202 -8.39 22.17 12.05
N GLY A 203 -9.37 21.32 12.40
CA GLY A 203 -10.43 20.86 11.50
C GLY A 203 -9.99 19.74 10.58
N LEU A 204 -9.41 18.65 11.15
CA LEU A 204 -9.02 17.44 10.43
C LEU A 204 -10.17 16.88 9.60
N GLU A 205 -9.87 16.58 8.33
CA GLU A 205 -10.76 15.84 7.44
C GLU A 205 -10.20 14.42 7.19
N VAL A 206 -11.07 13.40 7.20
CA VAL A 206 -10.65 12.00 7.02
C VAL A 206 -11.28 11.37 5.78
N PHE A 207 -10.49 10.55 5.06
CA PHE A 207 -10.86 10.00 3.76
C PHE A 207 -10.48 8.52 3.65
N PRO A 208 -11.20 7.74 2.83
CA PRO A 208 -10.90 6.31 2.68
C PRO A 208 -9.65 6.03 1.84
N THR A 209 -9.28 6.91 0.90
CA THR A 209 -8.23 6.66 -0.09
C THR A 209 -7.18 7.76 -0.14
N SER A 210 -5.99 7.42 -0.66
CA SER A 210 -4.93 8.40 -0.98
C SER A 210 -5.40 9.43 -1.99
N GLN A 211 -6.12 8.97 -3.03
CA GLN A 211 -6.56 9.81 -4.13
C GLN A 211 -7.50 10.92 -3.65
N ASP A 212 -8.45 10.61 -2.78
CA ASP A 212 -9.37 11.59 -2.18
C ASP A 212 -8.65 12.74 -1.50
N ILE A 213 -7.53 12.43 -0.80
CA ILE A 213 -6.74 13.42 -0.08
C ILE A 213 -5.89 14.22 -1.07
N ILE A 214 -5.21 13.55 -1.99
CA ILE A 214 -4.32 14.17 -2.98
C ILE A 214 -5.09 15.16 -3.85
N ASP A 215 -6.30 14.80 -4.31
CA ASP A 215 -7.14 15.69 -5.13
C ASP A 215 -7.50 16.97 -4.38
N ARG A 216 -7.83 16.86 -3.09
CA ARG A 216 -8.17 18.03 -2.27
C ARG A 216 -6.96 18.91 -1.95
N VAL A 217 -5.78 18.31 -1.84
CA VAL A 217 -4.52 19.06 -1.73
C VAL A 217 -4.22 19.77 -3.04
N ALA A 218 -4.38 19.10 -4.18
CA ALA A 218 -4.16 19.69 -5.49
C ALA A 218 -5.08 20.92 -5.74
N ASP A 219 -6.36 20.81 -5.37
CA ASP A 219 -7.35 21.87 -5.52
C ASP A 219 -7.19 23.00 -4.49
N GLY A 220 -6.30 22.85 -3.50
CA GLY A 220 -6.14 23.78 -2.39
C GLY A 220 -7.27 23.74 -1.34
N ARG A 221 -8.20 22.77 -1.43
CA ARG A 221 -9.23 22.53 -0.39
C ARG A 221 -8.62 22.00 0.89
N LEU A 222 -7.50 21.28 0.79
CA LEU A 222 -6.63 20.93 1.90
C LEU A 222 -5.27 21.58 1.70
N LYS A 223 -4.69 22.14 2.76
CA LYS A 223 -3.32 22.65 2.71
C LYS A 223 -2.29 21.52 2.71
N LEU A 224 -2.56 20.45 3.46
CA LEU A 224 -1.70 19.27 3.49
C LEU A 224 -2.46 17.97 3.78
N GLY A 225 -1.85 16.84 3.37
CA GLY A 225 -2.26 15.49 3.70
C GLY A 225 -1.16 14.78 4.50
N TYR A 226 -1.52 14.16 5.63
CA TYR A 226 -0.60 13.48 6.53
C TYR A 226 -0.58 11.96 6.28
N ASN A 227 0.62 11.37 6.24
CA ASN A 227 0.85 9.93 6.04
C ASN A 227 0.24 9.37 4.74
N ILE A 228 0.37 10.08 3.64
CA ILE A 228 -0.14 9.64 2.33
C ILE A 228 0.85 8.67 1.68
N LEU A 229 0.35 7.66 0.97
CA LEU A 229 1.21 6.70 0.26
C LEU A 229 2.01 7.41 -0.84
N GLY A 230 3.33 7.38 -0.70
CA GLY A 230 4.23 8.20 -1.49
C GLY A 230 4.26 7.88 -2.97
N SER A 231 4.00 6.63 -3.38
CA SER A 231 3.92 6.23 -4.78
C SER A 231 2.80 6.96 -5.52
N TYR A 232 1.58 6.97 -4.97
CA TYR A 232 0.44 7.71 -5.53
C TYR A 232 0.68 9.23 -5.54
N ALA A 233 1.20 9.75 -4.42
CA ALA A 233 1.49 11.17 -4.30
C ALA A 233 2.56 11.63 -5.29
N ALA A 234 3.62 10.85 -5.50
CA ALA A 234 4.69 11.17 -6.45
C ALA A 234 4.20 11.14 -7.90
N ASP A 235 3.30 10.21 -8.24
CA ASP A 235 2.68 10.18 -9.57
C ASP A 235 1.88 11.44 -9.85
N GLN A 236 0.99 11.81 -8.94
CA GLN A 236 0.16 13.00 -9.08
C GLN A 236 0.96 14.31 -9.09
N ALA A 237 2.02 14.41 -8.28
CA ALA A 237 2.88 15.59 -8.24
C ALA A 237 3.64 15.86 -9.54
N ARG A 238 3.81 14.86 -10.41
CA ARG A 238 4.41 15.04 -11.75
C ARG A 238 3.46 15.72 -12.74
N GLN A 239 2.17 15.50 -12.58
CA GLN A 239 1.12 16.03 -13.45
C GLN A 239 0.53 17.34 -12.92
N ARG A 240 0.64 17.56 -11.60
CA ARG A 240 0.05 18.69 -10.87
C ARG A 240 1.16 19.45 -10.12
N PRO A 241 1.70 20.54 -10.70
CA PRO A 241 2.84 21.28 -10.13
C PRO A 241 2.52 21.94 -8.78
N GLU A 242 1.25 22.13 -8.46
CA GLU A 242 0.76 22.62 -7.18
C GLU A 242 0.97 21.65 -6.02
N ILE A 243 1.20 20.36 -6.29
CA ILE A 243 1.47 19.34 -5.27
C ILE A 243 2.96 19.31 -4.94
N GLY A 244 3.27 19.37 -3.65
CA GLY A 244 4.59 19.08 -3.11
C GLY A 244 4.58 17.90 -2.17
N LEU A 245 5.75 17.26 -1.99
CA LEU A 245 5.95 16.10 -1.13
C LEU A 245 7.07 16.35 -0.14
N VAL A 246 6.90 15.84 1.07
CA VAL A 246 7.95 15.83 2.11
C VAL A 246 8.08 14.41 2.67
N LEU A 247 9.31 13.91 2.68
CA LEU A 247 9.71 12.80 3.55
C LEU A 247 10.07 13.39 4.91
N LEU A 248 9.31 13.06 5.95
CA LEU A 248 9.54 13.63 7.28
C LEU A 248 10.89 13.20 7.85
N LYS A 249 11.68 14.18 8.31
CA LYS A 249 13.09 14.00 8.71
C LYS A 249 13.26 13.38 10.10
N ASP A 250 12.24 13.42 10.96
CA ASP A 250 12.25 12.71 12.24
C ASP A 250 12.23 11.19 12.03
N PHE A 251 11.31 10.69 11.27
CA PHE A 251 11.30 9.35 10.64
C PHE A 251 10.22 9.27 9.56
N THR A 252 10.46 8.40 8.58
CA THR A 252 9.50 8.08 7.52
C THR A 252 9.22 6.59 7.53
N VAL A 253 7.97 6.20 7.79
CA VAL A 253 7.52 4.82 7.69
C VAL A 253 7.51 4.42 6.22
N VAL A 254 8.04 3.22 5.91
CA VAL A 254 8.03 2.67 4.56
C VAL A 254 7.26 1.37 4.57
N VAL A 255 6.19 1.31 3.78
CA VAL A 255 5.42 0.09 3.54
C VAL A 255 5.80 -0.52 2.20
N SER A 256 5.32 -1.73 1.95
CA SER A 256 5.61 -2.46 0.72
C SER A 256 4.37 -3.17 0.22
N ARG A 257 4.31 -3.38 -1.10
CA ARG A 257 3.44 -4.41 -1.64
C ARG A 257 4.13 -5.75 -1.48
N VAL A 258 3.43 -6.68 -0.85
CA VAL A 258 3.93 -8.02 -0.58
C VAL A 258 3.36 -8.99 -1.60
N ALA A 259 4.27 -9.76 -2.19
CA ALA A 259 3.97 -10.82 -3.14
C ALA A 259 4.05 -12.18 -2.48
N LEU A 260 3.19 -13.11 -2.91
CA LEU A 260 3.25 -14.53 -2.60
C LEU A 260 2.66 -15.36 -3.73
N VAL A 261 3.11 -16.62 -3.81
CA VAL A 261 2.52 -17.66 -4.65
C VAL A 261 1.61 -18.49 -3.77
N PRO A 262 0.28 -18.51 -4.01
CA PRO A 262 -0.63 -19.31 -3.19
C PRO A 262 -0.33 -20.81 -3.26
N ARG A 263 -0.53 -21.54 -2.16
CA ARG A 263 -0.31 -23.00 -2.14
C ARG A 263 -1.26 -23.76 -3.05
N ALA A 264 -2.43 -23.20 -3.35
CA ALA A 264 -3.42 -23.75 -4.25
C ALA A 264 -3.43 -23.05 -5.61
N ALA A 265 -2.31 -22.45 -6.01
CA ALA A 265 -2.14 -21.90 -7.36
C ALA A 265 -2.42 -22.98 -8.42
N ARG A 266 -3.12 -22.62 -9.50
CA ARG A 266 -3.37 -23.53 -10.63
C ARG A 266 -2.11 -23.75 -11.47
N ASN A 267 -1.29 -22.71 -11.56
CA ASN A 267 -0.03 -22.69 -12.30
C ASN A 267 1.10 -22.15 -11.40
N PRO A 268 1.52 -22.90 -10.36
CA PRO A 268 2.50 -22.42 -9.40
C PRO A 268 3.85 -22.08 -10.04
N ASP A 269 4.23 -22.77 -11.13
CA ASP A 269 5.43 -22.50 -11.91
C ASP A 269 5.40 -21.12 -12.60
N LEU A 270 4.21 -20.68 -13.09
CA LEU A 270 4.04 -19.31 -13.61
C LEU A 270 4.08 -18.27 -12.50
N GLY A 271 3.49 -18.58 -11.33
CA GLY A 271 3.60 -17.74 -10.15
C GLY A 271 5.05 -17.55 -9.69
N GLU A 272 5.83 -18.65 -9.65
CA GLU A 272 7.27 -18.61 -9.34
C GLU A 272 8.06 -17.82 -10.39
N ALA A 273 7.79 -18.05 -11.67
CA ALA A 273 8.44 -17.34 -12.77
C ALA A 273 8.13 -15.82 -12.73
N PHE A 274 6.89 -15.44 -12.39
CA PHE A 274 6.49 -14.05 -12.26
C PHE A 274 7.14 -13.38 -11.03
N LEU A 275 7.22 -14.08 -9.90
CA LEU A 275 7.95 -13.61 -8.73
C LEU A 275 9.44 -13.38 -9.06
N ALA A 276 10.08 -14.36 -9.71
CA ALA A 276 11.48 -14.25 -10.12
C ALA A 276 11.70 -13.07 -11.10
N PHE A 277 10.78 -12.88 -12.03
CA PHE A 277 10.80 -11.74 -12.95
C PHE A 277 10.70 -10.41 -12.20
N LEU A 278 9.73 -10.24 -11.29
CA LEU A 278 9.56 -9.00 -10.53
C LEU A 278 10.75 -8.71 -9.57
N MET A 279 11.41 -9.74 -9.05
CA MET A 279 12.61 -9.61 -8.21
C MET A 279 13.88 -9.36 -9.05
N SER A 280 13.87 -9.64 -10.35
CA SER A 280 15.01 -9.34 -11.23
C SER A 280 15.25 -7.84 -11.37
N ARG A 281 16.46 -7.46 -11.79
CA ARG A 281 16.78 -6.06 -12.08
C ARG A 281 15.79 -5.44 -13.07
N GLU A 282 15.44 -6.15 -14.14
CA GLU A 282 14.47 -5.68 -15.15
C GLU A 282 13.09 -5.43 -14.50
N GLY A 283 12.58 -6.39 -13.73
CA GLY A 283 11.31 -6.24 -13.03
C GLY A 283 11.31 -5.07 -12.06
N GLN A 284 12.37 -4.90 -11.27
CA GLN A 284 12.52 -3.77 -10.34
C GLN A 284 12.64 -2.42 -11.07
N GLU A 285 13.31 -2.37 -12.22
CA GLU A 285 13.35 -1.16 -13.08
C GLU A 285 11.96 -0.84 -13.67
N ILE A 286 11.18 -1.85 -14.04
CA ILE A 286 9.79 -1.67 -14.48
C ILE A 286 8.95 -1.13 -13.34
N LEU A 287 9.00 -1.73 -12.15
CA LEU A 287 8.29 -1.22 -10.96
C LEU A 287 8.63 0.26 -10.73
N ALA A 288 9.92 0.63 -10.70
CA ALA A 288 10.34 1.99 -10.39
C ALA A 288 9.96 3.00 -11.50
N ARG A 289 10.18 2.66 -12.77
CA ARG A 289 10.11 3.62 -13.88
C ARG A 289 8.77 3.64 -14.59
N LYS A 290 8.12 2.48 -14.72
CA LYS A 290 6.85 2.34 -15.46
C LYS A 290 5.65 2.43 -14.52
N LEU A 291 5.66 1.64 -13.43
CA LEU A 291 4.60 1.62 -12.44
C LEU A 291 4.78 2.72 -11.37
N ARG A 292 5.97 3.36 -11.32
CA ARG A 292 6.33 4.39 -10.34
C ARG A 292 6.21 3.91 -8.89
N LEU A 293 6.35 2.62 -8.70
CA LEU A 293 6.47 1.97 -7.41
C LEU A 293 7.96 1.92 -7.04
N PRO A 294 8.39 2.59 -5.98
CA PRO A 294 9.81 2.57 -5.60
C PRO A 294 10.32 1.15 -5.43
N ALA A 295 11.44 0.83 -6.10
CA ALA A 295 12.05 -0.48 -6.06
C ALA A 295 12.72 -0.79 -4.72
N VAL A 296 12.62 -2.03 -4.24
CA VAL A 296 13.36 -2.53 -3.06
C VAL A 296 14.83 -2.74 -3.40
N SER A 297 15.13 -3.20 -4.62
CA SER A 297 16.50 -3.50 -5.04
C SER A 297 17.40 -2.27 -5.01
N LEU A 298 18.54 -2.38 -4.35
CA LEU A 298 19.58 -1.34 -4.30
C LEU A 298 20.37 -1.21 -5.61
N GLU A 299 20.20 -2.13 -6.55
CA GLU A 299 20.78 -2.04 -7.89
C GLU A 299 20.08 -1.00 -8.77
N VAL A 300 18.81 -0.69 -8.48
CA VAL A 300 18.05 0.33 -9.19
C VAL A 300 18.40 1.70 -8.62
N SER A 301 19.04 2.54 -9.44
CA SER A 301 19.36 3.94 -9.11
C SER A 301 18.40 4.89 -9.83
N ASP A 302 17.16 4.91 -9.40
CA ASP A 302 16.13 5.86 -9.85
C ASP A 302 15.70 6.74 -8.68
N ALA A 303 15.13 7.91 -8.97
CA ALA A 303 14.57 8.80 -7.94
C ALA A 303 13.49 8.09 -7.09
N ASN A 304 12.83 7.08 -7.70
CA ASN A 304 11.86 6.21 -7.03
C ASN A 304 12.50 4.87 -6.68
N SER A 305 13.57 4.86 -5.90
CA SER A 305 14.20 3.63 -5.43
C SER A 305 14.61 3.72 -3.97
N ALA A 306 14.66 2.58 -3.28
CA ALA A 306 15.15 2.49 -1.92
C ALA A 306 16.55 3.09 -1.78
N ARG A 307 17.42 2.85 -2.75
CA ARG A 307 18.79 3.39 -2.78
C ARG A 307 18.81 4.92 -2.69
N MET A 308 18.00 5.62 -3.49
CA MET A 308 17.98 7.09 -3.49
C MET A 308 17.37 7.64 -2.21
N MET A 309 16.30 7.02 -1.71
CA MET A 309 15.69 7.44 -0.44
C MET A 309 16.64 7.22 0.73
N GLN A 310 17.39 6.10 0.76
CA GLN A 310 18.42 5.83 1.77
C GLN A 310 19.56 6.85 1.73
N ALA A 311 19.96 7.30 0.55
CA ALA A 311 20.99 8.33 0.42
C ALA A 311 20.56 9.68 1.02
N VAL A 312 19.24 9.99 1.01
CA VAL A 312 18.69 11.25 1.52
C VAL A 312 18.36 11.16 3.02
N LEU A 313 17.74 10.08 3.47
CA LEU A 313 17.20 9.96 4.83
C LEU A 313 17.95 8.96 5.72
N GLY A 314 18.69 8.01 5.14
CA GLY A 314 19.47 7.04 5.91
C GLY A 314 18.64 6.33 6.98
N ALA A 315 19.04 6.47 8.24
CA ALA A 315 18.42 5.81 9.40
C ALA A 315 16.99 6.32 9.73
N GLN A 316 16.56 7.46 9.18
CA GLN A 316 15.20 7.96 9.33
C GLN A 316 14.18 7.14 8.54
N LEU A 317 14.59 6.39 7.52
CA LEU A 317 13.71 5.44 6.84
C LEU A 317 13.45 4.23 7.76
N GLN A 318 12.17 3.92 7.92
CA GLN A 318 11.72 2.85 8.81
C GLN A 318 10.87 1.84 8.03
N PRO A 319 11.52 0.91 7.29
CA PRO A 319 10.77 -0.11 6.57
C PRO A 319 10.03 -1.03 7.53
N VAL A 320 8.78 -1.31 7.19
CA VAL A 320 7.95 -2.29 7.88
C VAL A 320 8.38 -3.67 7.40
N GLY A 321 9.00 -4.47 8.30
CA GLY A 321 9.51 -5.78 7.94
C GLY A 321 8.41 -6.80 7.66
N VAL A 322 8.63 -7.63 6.65
CA VAL A 322 7.78 -8.80 6.36
C VAL A 322 8.07 -9.87 7.42
N SER A 323 7.25 -9.90 8.45
CA SER A 323 7.43 -10.81 9.59
C SER A 323 6.11 -11.05 10.33
N PRO A 324 6.02 -12.11 11.17
CA PRO A 324 4.84 -12.34 12.01
C PRO A 324 4.49 -11.17 12.95
N GLY A 325 5.40 -10.23 13.19
CA GLY A 325 5.11 -8.99 13.91
C GLY A 325 3.98 -8.17 13.30
N LEU A 326 3.74 -8.31 11.99
CA LEU A 326 2.61 -7.68 11.30
C LEU A 326 1.25 -8.20 11.76
N LEU A 327 1.17 -9.43 12.27
CA LEU A 327 -0.10 -10.02 12.73
C LEU A 327 -0.70 -9.28 13.94
N VAL A 328 0.13 -8.53 14.67
CA VAL A 328 -0.33 -7.68 15.78
C VAL A 328 -1.35 -6.62 15.35
N TYR A 329 -1.31 -6.19 14.08
CA TYR A 329 -2.26 -5.21 13.53
C TYR A 329 -3.63 -5.83 13.22
N LEU A 330 -3.71 -7.16 13.13
CA LEU A 330 -4.95 -7.92 12.98
C LEU A 330 -5.61 -8.25 14.35
N ASP A 331 -4.90 -8.00 15.47
CA ASP A 331 -5.43 -8.22 16.82
C ASP A 331 -6.59 -7.27 17.12
N GLN A 332 -7.75 -7.84 17.43
CA GLN A 332 -8.98 -7.10 17.65
C GLN A 332 -8.94 -6.23 18.92
N ALA A 333 -8.20 -6.64 19.96
CA ALA A 333 -8.08 -5.86 21.18
C ALA A 333 -7.17 -4.64 20.95
N LYS A 334 -6.04 -4.83 20.25
CA LYS A 334 -5.17 -3.72 19.82
C LYS A 334 -5.95 -2.75 18.93
N ARG A 335 -6.69 -3.26 17.95
CA ARG A 335 -7.50 -2.44 17.04
C ARG A 335 -8.53 -1.60 17.80
N ARG A 336 -9.33 -2.23 18.68
CA ARG A 336 -10.31 -1.49 19.52
C ARG A 336 -9.66 -0.41 20.36
N ARG A 337 -8.50 -0.69 20.98
CA ARG A 337 -7.77 0.29 21.80
C ARG A 337 -7.29 1.48 20.96
N LEU A 338 -6.71 1.23 19.79
CA LEU A 338 -6.21 2.30 18.91
C LEU A 338 -7.36 3.17 18.38
N LEU A 339 -8.49 2.55 17.99
CA LEU A 339 -9.69 3.27 17.57
C LEU A 339 -10.30 4.11 18.71
N ALA A 340 -10.32 3.59 19.93
CA ALA A 340 -10.81 4.36 21.09
C ALA A 340 -9.93 5.58 21.39
N ARG A 341 -8.59 5.45 21.28
CA ARG A 341 -7.68 6.57 21.42
C ARG A 341 -7.83 7.60 20.30
N TRP A 342 -8.07 7.11 19.08
CA TRP A 342 -8.37 7.98 17.93
C TRP A 342 -9.64 8.81 18.20
N ASP A 343 -10.73 8.20 18.65
CA ASP A 343 -11.97 8.89 18.96
C ASP A 343 -11.77 9.93 20.08
N GLN A 344 -11.07 9.54 21.12
CA GLN A 344 -10.74 10.45 22.22
C GLN A 344 -9.93 11.66 21.73
N ALA A 345 -8.94 11.45 20.87
CA ALA A 345 -8.11 12.53 20.34
C ALA A 345 -8.88 13.45 19.37
N LEU A 346 -9.89 12.92 18.67
CA LEU A 346 -10.80 13.72 17.85
C LEU A 346 -11.87 14.47 18.65
N GLY A 347 -11.95 14.26 19.96
CA GLY A 347 -12.99 14.85 20.81
C GLY A 347 -14.37 14.20 20.63
N ALA A 348 -14.45 13.04 19.97
CA ALA A 348 -15.67 12.24 19.91
C ALA A 348 -15.87 11.52 21.26
N GLN A 349 -16.95 11.88 21.98
CA GLN A 349 -17.42 11.17 23.16
C GLN A 349 -18.39 10.07 22.80
#